data_416b550acce1a3ebeb18cd6cc41a8a39
#
_entry.id   416b550acce1a3ebeb18cd6cc41a8a39
#
_cell.length_a   1.000
_cell.length_b   1.000
_cell.length_c   1.000
_cell.angle_alpha   90.00
_cell.angle_beta   90.00
_cell.angle_gamma   90.00
#
_symmetry.space_group_name_H-M   'P 1'
#
loop_
_entity.id
_entity.type
_entity.pdbx_description
1 polymer ?
#
loop_
_entity_poly.entity_id
_entity_poly.type
_entity_poly.pdbx_seq_one_letter_code
_entity_poly.pdbx_strand_id
1 'polypeptide(L)'
;MRTRRATLVLALLATTLVVTPPSPAAAEPGALTWSDEFNAAAGTPPDGSKWKYDIGGSGWGNNEQQYYTNSTSNAAHDGNGNLVITARRENPANYQCHYGRCQYTSARLLTADRFSQTYGRFETRMKLPRGQGIWPAFWMLGGMPWPDQGEIDIMENIGREPGNVYGTLHGPGYSGGSAISSRYTLPGGQAFADAFHTFTVDWAPDSITWYVDGIQYGRKTPADLNGNRWVYDHPFFMIMNIAVGGHWPGYPDASTTFPQQMLVDYVRVWAWNTGGGGNPGTGNQIVGIGNKCIDIPGANPADGTQLQIWDCNGTAAQSWTFTGGTVRAMGKCMDVANGSTANGANIQIVGCNGNPAQQFVLSAAGDLVNPQANKCVDVRDRSTANGAKLQLWECTGGANQKWRRA
;
A
#
# COMPACT_ATOMS: atom_id res chain seq x y z
N MET A 1 8.36 -39.41 75.56
CA MET A 1 7.55 -38.95 74.42
C MET A 1 8.02 -37.57 73.93
N ARG A 2 8.70 -37.49 72.77
CA ARG A 2 9.16 -36.23 72.20
C ARG A 2 8.36 -36.02 70.93
N THR A 3 7.45 -35.06 70.94
CA THR A 3 6.64 -34.60 69.80
C THR A 3 7.50 -33.69 68.85
N ARG A 4 7.72 -34.18 67.63
CA ARG A 4 8.32 -33.37 66.54
C ARG A 4 7.24 -32.55 65.90
N ARG A 5 7.40 -31.21 65.92
CA ARG A 5 6.59 -30.29 65.11
C ARG A 5 7.18 -30.22 63.71
N ALA A 6 6.39 -30.55 62.71
CA ALA A 6 6.73 -30.35 61.28
C ALA A 6 6.30 -28.94 60.87
N THR A 7 7.26 -28.12 60.40
CA THR A 7 7.00 -26.80 59.87
C THR A 7 6.78 -26.93 58.36
N LEU A 8 5.56 -26.60 57.89
CA LEU A 8 5.21 -26.58 56.49
C LEU A 8 5.65 -25.22 55.90
N VAL A 9 6.61 -25.23 54.96
CA VAL A 9 7.03 -24.04 54.22
C VAL A 9 6.19 -23.98 52.95
N LEU A 10 5.30 -23.01 52.87
CA LEU A 10 4.50 -22.72 51.67
C LEU A 10 5.36 -21.84 50.73
N ALA A 11 5.81 -22.42 49.62
CA ALA A 11 6.47 -21.61 48.56
C ALA A 11 5.40 -20.97 47.67
N LEU A 12 5.28 -19.62 47.74
CA LEU A 12 4.49 -18.85 46.78
C LEU A 12 5.29 -18.74 45.46
N LEU A 13 4.81 -19.42 44.41
CA LEU A 13 5.22 -19.18 43.03
C LEU A 13 4.55 -17.90 42.53
N ALA A 14 5.33 -16.81 42.44
CA ALA A 14 4.89 -15.59 41.75
C ALA A 14 5.00 -15.79 40.22
N THR A 15 3.87 -16.01 39.58
CA THR A 15 3.80 -15.97 38.11
C THR A 15 3.81 -14.54 37.64
N THR A 16 4.93 -14.09 37.10
CA THR A 16 5.01 -12.80 36.38
C THR A 16 4.28 -12.94 35.05
N LEU A 17 3.12 -12.30 34.94
CA LEU A 17 2.47 -12.07 33.63
C LEU A 17 3.38 -11.13 32.82
N VAL A 18 4.00 -11.64 31.77
CA VAL A 18 4.65 -10.82 30.73
C VAL A 18 3.53 -10.21 29.88
N VAL A 19 3.19 -8.96 30.14
CA VAL A 19 2.31 -8.18 29.28
C VAL A 19 3.15 -7.76 28.07
N THR A 20 3.01 -8.50 26.97
CA THR A 20 3.55 -8.04 25.68
C THR A 20 2.76 -6.80 25.23
N PRO A 21 3.44 -5.69 24.86
CA PRO A 21 2.74 -4.54 24.31
C PRO A 21 1.98 -4.98 23.05
N PRO A 22 0.76 -4.47 22.81
CA PRO A 22 0.03 -4.75 21.59
C PRO A 22 0.87 -4.36 20.38
N SER A 23 0.97 -5.25 19.39
CA SER A 23 1.55 -4.92 18.08
C SER A 23 0.83 -3.68 17.53
N PRO A 24 1.55 -2.71 16.96
CA PRO A 24 0.89 -1.57 16.33
C PRO A 24 -0.14 -2.10 15.33
N ALA A 25 -1.37 -1.67 15.48
CA ALA A 25 -2.43 -2.02 14.53
C ALA A 25 -1.99 -1.58 13.11
N ALA A 26 -2.23 -2.44 12.13
CA ALA A 26 -2.02 -2.08 10.73
C ALA A 26 -2.80 -0.78 10.45
N ALA A 27 -2.20 0.13 9.68
CA ALA A 27 -2.90 1.36 9.29
C ALA A 27 -4.18 0.99 8.52
N GLU A 28 -5.30 1.60 8.87
CA GLU A 28 -6.55 1.40 8.15
C GLU A 28 -6.36 1.86 6.69
N PRO A 29 -6.76 1.06 5.70
CA PRO A 29 -6.64 1.44 4.30
C PRO A 29 -7.52 2.66 4.00
N GLY A 30 -7.10 3.51 3.07
CA GLY A 30 -7.86 4.64 2.57
C GLY A 30 -9.03 4.22 1.66
N ALA A 31 -9.46 5.12 0.77
CA ALA A 31 -10.49 4.79 -0.22
C ALA A 31 -9.98 3.73 -1.20
N LEU A 32 -10.88 2.81 -1.62
CA LEU A 32 -10.59 1.87 -2.70
C LEU A 32 -10.42 2.66 -4.02
N THR A 33 -9.25 2.52 -4.66
CA THR A 33 -8.90 3.24 -5.90
C THR A 33 -9.01 2.36 -7.13
N TRP A 34 -8.83 1.06 -6.98
CA TRP A 34 -8.92 0.09 -8.05
C TRP A 34 -9.23 -1.30 -7.49
N SER A 35 -9.99 -2.09 -8.25
CA SER A 35 -10.18 -3.51 -7.94
C SER A 35 -10.51 -4.35 -9.17
N ASP A 36 -10.25 -5.65 -9.05
CA ASP A 36 -10.82 -6.68 -9.89
C ASP A 36 -11.25 -7.86 -9.03
N GLU A 37 -12.53 -8.18 -9.09
CA GLU A 37 -13.17 -9.23 -8.29
C GLU A 37 -13.38 -10.52 -9.11
N PHE A 38 -12.92 -10.57 -10.35
CA PHE A 38 -12.93 -11.69 -11.28
C PHE A 38 -14.27 -12.43 -11.43
N ASN A 39 -15.39 -11.71 -11.35
CA ASN A 39 -16.75 -12.24 -11.37
C ASN A 39 -17.30 -12.54 -12.79
N ALA A 40 -16.45 -12.72 -13.80
CA ALA A 40 -16.90 -13.00 -15.16
C ALA A 40 -17.20 -14.49 -15.38
N ALA A 41 -17.89 -14.79 -16.49
CA ALA A 41 -18.27 -16.15 -16.83
C ALA A 41 -17.07 -17.07 -17.09
N ALA A 42 -17.23 -18.36 -16.79
CA ALA A 42 -16.19 -19.35 -17.00
C ALA A 42 -15.65 -19.35 -18.44
N GLY A 43 -14.33 -19.48 -18.57
CA GLY A 43 -13.62 -19.51 -19.86
C GLY A 43 -13.40 -18.13 -20.49
N THR A 44 -13.90 -17.03 -19.91
CA THR A 44 -13.64 -15.68 -20.42
C THR A 44 -12.24 -15.20 -20.02
N PRO A 45 -11.54 -14.42 -20.90
CA PRO A 45 -10.24 -13.87 -20.58
C PRO A 45 -10.35 -12.77 -19.50
N PRO A 46 -9.23 -12.40 -18.85
CA PRO A 46 -9.14 -11.20 -18.02
C PRO A 46 -9.62 -9.95 -18.76
N ASP A 47 -10.21 -9.00 -18.02
CA ASP A 47 -10.69 -7.73 -18.57
C ASP A 47 -9.53 -6.92 -19.19
N GLY A 48 -9.53 -6.75 -20.51
CA GLY A 48 -8.49 -6.01 -21.25
C GLY A 48 -8.44 -4.51 -20.95
N SER A 49 -9.45 -3.95 -20.28
CA SER A 49 -9.40 -2.57 -19.75
C SER A 49 -8.56 -2.46 -18.48
N LYS A 50 -8.35 -3.57 -17.76
CA LYS A 50 -7.60 -3.67 -16.53
C LYS A 50 -6.24 -4.33 -16.70
N TRP A 51 -6.15 -5.34 -17.56
CA TRP A 51 -5.00 -6.23 -17.71
C TRP A 51 -4.47 -6.27 -19.13
N LYS A 52 -3.15 -6.31 -19.23
CA LYS A 52 -2.40 -6.64 -20.45
C LYS A 52 -1.69 -7.97 -20.26
N TYR A 53 -1.22 -8.54 -21.36
CA TYR A 53 -0.37 -9.72 -21.33
C TYR A 53 1.06 -9.37 -21.74
N ASP A 54 2.03 -9.90 -21.01
CA ASP A 54 3.35 -10.13 -21.55
C ASP A 54 3.35 -11.45 -22.34
N ILE A 55 3.98 -11.44 -23.51
CA ILE A 55 4.00 -12.60 -24.41
C ILE A 55 5.43 -12.91 -24.78
N GLY A 56 5.82 -14.18 -24.71
CA GLY A 56 7.13 -14.63 -25.16
C GLY A 56 7.82 -15.61 -24.23
N GLY A 57 8.93 -16.16 -24.70
CA GLY A 57 9.75 -17.17 -24.02
C GLY A 57 11.23 -16.79 -23.94
N SER A 58 11.56 -15.51 -23.71
CA SER A 58 12.95 -15.00 -23.67
C SER A 58 13.76 -15.46 -22.45
N GLY A 59 13.11 -16.16 -21.48
CA GLY A 59 13.70 -16.53 -20.20
C GLY A 59 13.60 -15.43 -19.14
N TRP A 60 13.06 -14.25 -19.50
CA TRP A 60 12.65 -13.14 -18.62
C TRP A 60 13.71 -12.71 -17.59
N GLY A 61 15.00 -12.85 -17.95
CA GLY A 61 16.15 -12.52 -17.09
C GLY A 61 16.55 -13.61 -16.09
N ASN A 62 15.74 -14.65 -15.90
CA ASN A 62 15.92 -15.69 -14.87
C ASN A 62 16.15 -17.11 -15.44
N ASN A 63 16.30 -17.26 -16.78
CA ASN A 63 16.30 -18.54 -17.48
C ASN A 63 15.01 -19.36 -17.26
N GLU A 64 13.87 -18.67 -17.16
CA GLU A 64 12.55 -19.28 -17.07
C GLU A 64 12.22 -20.06 -18.35
N GLN A 65 11.48 -21.16 -18.22
CA GLN A 65 11.27 -22.11 -19.32
C GLN A 65 9.90 -21.98 -20.01
N GLN A 66 8.95 -21.27 -19.45
CA GLN A 66 7.64 -21.08 -20.06
C GLN A 66 7.68 -20.05 -21.19
N TYR A 67 6.75 -20.23 -22.13
CA TYR A 67 6.28 -19.18 -23.01
C TYR A 67 5.02 -18.57 -22.39
N TYR A 68 5.01 -17.28 -22.10
CA TYR A 68 3.79 -16.58 -21.70
C TYR A 68 2.90 -16.30 -22.90
N THR A 69 1.61 -16.63 -22.78
CA THR A 69 0.61 -16.50 -23.84
C THR A 69 -0.54 -15.59 -23.41
N ASN A 70 -1.37 -15.20 -24.36
CA ASN A 70 -2.69 -14.59 -24.14
C ASN A 70 -3.85 -15.58 -24.31
N SER A 71 -3.57 -16.87 -24.25
CA SER A 71 -4.58 -17.91 -24.38
C SER A 71 -5.45 -18.04 -23.12
N THR A 72 -6.74 -18.23 -23.29
CA THR A 72 -7.65 -18.59 -22.18
C THR A 72 -7.33 -19.95 -21.56
N SER A 73 -6.52 -20.78 -22.23
CA SER A 73 -5.95 -21.99 -21.62
C SER A 73 -4.94 -21.68 -20.51
N ASN A 74 -4.32 -20.48 -20.51
CA ASN A 74 -3.33 -20.07 -19.52
C ASN A 74 -3.85 -18.99 -18.55
N ALA A 75 -4.88 -18.20 -18.94
CA ALA A 75 -5.52 -17.25 -18.03
C ALA A 75 -7.00 -17.09 -18.40
N ALA A 76 -7.90 -17.52 -17.54
CA ALA A 76 -9.36 -17.40 -17.75
C ALA A 76 -10.09 -17.40 -16.40
N HIS A 77 -11.28 -16.81 -16.38
CA HIS A 77 -12.20 -16.91 -15.26
C HIS A 77 -12.75 -18.34 -15.12
N ASP A 78 -12.97 -18.78 -13.87
CA ASP A 78 -13.57 -20.10 -13.59
C ASP A 78 -15.10 -20.06 -13.48
N GLY A 79 -15.71 -18.87 -13.48
CA GLY A 79 -17.14 -18.65 -13.28
C GLY A 79 -17.61 -18.74 -11.82
N ASN A 80 -16.68 -18.90 -10.88
CA ASN A 80 -16.95 -18.98 -9.45
C ASN A 80 -16.30 -17.80 -8.67
N GLY A 81 -15.99 -16.70 -9.38
CA GLY A 81 -15.38 -15.54 -8.80
C GLY A 81 -13.84 -15.60 -8.74
N ASN A 82 -13.20 -16.45 -9.54
CA ASN A 82 -11.75 -16.49 -9.60
C ASN A 82 -11.23 -16.32 -11.02
N LEU A 83 -10.09 -15.63 -11.13
CA LEU A 83 -9.20 -15.75 -12.26
C LEU A 83 -8.25 -16.93 -12.01
N VAL A 84 -8.10 -17.81 -12.99
CA VAL A 84 -7.17 -18.95 -12.93
C VAL A 84 -6.03 -18.73 -13.89
N ILE A 85 -4.82 -18.58 -13.37
CA ILE A 85 -3.58 -18.63 -14.17
C ILE A 85 -3.08 -20.06 -14.16
N THR A 86 -2.82 -20.63 -15.34
CA THR A 86 -2.48 -22.04 -15.52
C THR A 86 -1.14 -22.20 -16.22
N ALA A 87 -0.16 -22.79 -15.54
CA ALA A 87 1.07 -23.29 -16.14
C ALA A 87 0.86 -24.72 -16.66
N ARG A 88 1.23 -24.97 -17.91
CA ARG A 88 0.98 -26.24 -18.61
C ARG A 88 2.27 -26.79 -19.22
N ARG A 89 2.39 -28.10 -19.26
CA ARG A 89 3.44 -28.81 -20.03
C ARG A 89 2.78 -29.40 -21.27
N GLU A 90 2.91 -28.74 -22.41
CA GLU A 90 2.16 -29.11 -23.62
C GLU A 90 3.03 -29.13 -24.91
N ASN A 91 4.31 -28.81 -24.81
CA ASN A 91 5.29 -28.81 -25.91
C ASN A 91 4.76 -28.15 -27.20
N PRO A 92 4.31 -26.89 -27.15
CA PRO A 92 3.65 -26.23 -28.26
C PRO A 92 4.56 -26.14 -29.49
N ALA A 93 4.02 -26.48 -30.68
CA ALA A 93 4.81 -26.56 -31.88
C ALA A 93 5.31 -25.19 -32.39
N ASN A 94 4.53 -24.13 -32.10
CA ASN A 94 4.69 -22.80 -32.70
C ASN A 94 5.43 -21.78 -31.81
N TYR A 95 5.87 -22.17 -30.61
CA TYR A 95 6.54 -21.26 -29.68
C TYR A 95 8.02 -21.57 -29.57
N GLN A 96 8.82 -20.51 -29.62
CA GLN A 96 10.27 -20.58 -29.44
C GLN A 96 10.64 -19.92 -28.09
N CYS A 97 11.38 -20.64 -27.30
CA CYS A 97 11.96 -20.18 -26.04
C CYS A 97 13.46 -19.97 -26.18
N HIS A 98 14.08 -19.29 -25.20
CA HIS A 98 15.53 -19.02 -25.23
C HIS A 98 16.39 -20.29 -25.34
N TYR A 99 15.85 -21.46 -24.97
CA TYR A 99 16.54 -22.77 -25.02
C TYR A 99 16.09 -23.63 -26.23
N GLY A 100 15.38 -23.05 -27.18
CA GLY A 100 14.83 -23.73 -28.35
C GLY A 100 13.32 -23.90 -28.26
N ARG A 101 12.77 -25.07 -28.67
CA ARG A 101 11.33 -25.32 -28.62
C ARG A 101 10.79 -25.28 -27.19
N CYS A 102 9.76 -24.48 -26.95
CA CYS A 102 9.15 -24.36 -25.63
C CYS A 102 8.50 -25.69 -25.19
N GLN A 103 8.64 -26.03 -23.92
CA GLN A 103 7.99 -27.18 -23.28
C GLN A 103 6.78 -26.77 -22.46
N TYR A 104 6.77 -25.53 -21.98
CA TYR A 104 5.75 -25.04 -21.06
C TYR A 104 5.11 -23.75 -21.59
N THR A 105 3.83 -23.58 -21.26
CA THR A 105 3.09 -22.33 -21.43
C THR A 105 2.56 -21.86 -20.09
N SER A 106 2.37 -20.54 -19.95
CA SER A 106 1.78 -19.91 -18.79
C SER A 106 1.21 -18.54 -19.16
N ALA A 107 0.78 -17.74 -18.19
CA ALA A 107 0.38 -16.36 -18.40
C ALA A 107 1.10 -15.43 -17.43
N ARG A 108 1.37 -14.20 -17.89
CA ARG A 108 1.84 -13.05 -17.13
C ARG A 108 0.96 -11.86 -17.48
N LEU A 109 0.26 -11.36 -16.48
CA LEU A 109 -0.71 -10.28 -16.59
C LEU A 109 -0.16 -9.05 -15.88
N LEU A 110 -0.35 -7.87 -16.47
CA LEU A 110 0.13 -6.61 -15.90
C LEU A 110 -0.89 -5.50 -16.10
N THR A 111 -0.89 -4.53 -15.16
CA THR A 111 -1.75 -3.34 -15.25
C THR A 111 -1.06 -2.15 -15.92
N ALA A 112 0.12 -2.31 -16.52
CA ALA A 112 0.84 -1.26 -17.24
C ALA A 112 -0.04 -0.59 -18.29
N ASP A 113 -0.01 0.75 -18.38
CA ASP A 113 -0.86 1.60 -19.24
C ASP A 113 -2.38 1.48 -18.96
N ARG A 114 -2.78 0.81 -17.89
CA ARG A 114 -4.17 0.67 -17.42
C ARG A 114 -4.33 1.28 -16.04
N PHE A 115 -3.47 0.89 -15.12
CA PHE A 115 -3.46 1.38 -13.75
C PHE A 115 -2.05 1.35 -13.19
N SER A 116 -1.67 2.42 -12.52
CA SER A 116 -0.50 2.50 -11.66
C SER A 116 -0.80 3.45 -10.51
N GLN A 117 -0.15 3.25 -9.39
CA GLN A 117 -0.33 4.10 -8.21
C GLN A 117 0.98 4.24 -7.45
N THR A 118 1.18 5.40 -6.84
CA THR A 118 2.23 5.65 -5.86
C THR A 118 1.61 5.54 -4.47
N TYR A 119 2.20 4.69 -3.62
CA TYR A 119 1.76 4.44 -2.26
C TYR A 119 0.34 3.86 -2.16
N GLY A 120 0.06 3.23 -1.05
CA GLY A 120 -1.24 2.63 -0.79
C GLY A 120 -1.15 1.23 -0.21
N ARG A 121 -2.30 0.61 -0.02
CA ARG A 121 -2.41 -0.82 0.23
C ARG A 121 -2.70 -1.53 -1.06
N PHE A 122 -1.90 -2.55 -1.37
CA PHE A 122 -2.11 -3.48 -2.47
C PHE A 122 -2.33 -4.86 -1.88
N GLU A 123 -3.45 -5.47 -2.21
CA GLU A 123 -3.85 -6.75 -1.64
C GLU A 123 -4.43 -7.67 -2.70
N THR A 124 -4.10 -8.93 -2.57
CA THR A 124 -4.71 -10.01 -3.35
C THR A 124 -5.06 -11.17 -2.44
N ARG A 125 -6.10 -11.92 -2.81
CA ARG A 125 -6.41 -13.20 -2.19
C ARG A 125 -6.22 -14.30 -3.21
N MET A 126 -5.26 -15.19 -2.92
CA MET A 126 -4.84 -16.22 -3.88
C MET A 126 -4.69 -17.58 -3.19
N LYS A 127 -4.89 -18.64 -4.00
CA LYS A 127 -4.44 -20.00 -3.70
C LYS A 127 -3.33 -20.35 -4.65
N LEU A 128 -2.13 -20.66 -4.12
CA LEU A 128 -0.92 -20.83 -4.92
C LEU A 128 -0.78 -22.24 -5.50
N PRO A 129 -0.07 -22.41 -6.63
CA PRO A 129 0.40 -23.72 -7.10
C PRO A 129 1.54 -24.24 -6.22
N ARG A 130 1.95 -25.50 -6.46
CA ARG A 130 3.12 -26.12 -5.81
C ARG A 130 3.86 -27.04 -6.77
N GLY A 131 5.05 -27.45 -6.39
CA GLY A 131 5.89 -28.39 -7.15
C GLY A 131 7.23 -27.79 -7.52
N GLN A 132 8.25 -28.68 -7.62
CA GLN A 132 9.60 -28.28 -7.99
C GLN A 132 9.61 -27.47 -9.29
N GLY A 133 10.28 -26.30 -9.29
CA GLY A 133 10.40 -25.42 -10.45
C GLY A 133 9.15 -24.58 -10.77
N ILE A 134 8.15 -24.53 -9.91
CA ILE A 134 6.98 -23.66 -10.06
C ILE A 134 7.22 -22.40 -9.24
N TRP A 135 6.97 -21.22 -9.86
CA TRP A 135 7.26 -19.92 -9.25
C TRP A 135 6.10 -18.93 -9.52
N PRO A 136 5.08 -18.94 -8.70
CA PRO A 136 4.03 -17.92 -8.72
C PRO A 136 4.52 -16.62 -8.09
N ALA A 137 4.10 -15.48 -8.66
CA ALA A 137 4.41 -14.16 -8.14
C ALA A 137 3.25 -13.18 -8.32
N PHE A 138 3.10 -12.28 -7.34
CA PHE A 138 2.34 -11.03 -7.42
C PHE A 138 3.24 -9.90 -6.96
N TRP A 139 3.54 -8.97 -7.85
CA TRP A 139 4.59 -8.00 -7.68
C TRP A 139 4.28 -6.69 -8.42
N MET A 140 5.10 -5.68 -8.22
CA MET A 140 4.95 -4.37 -8.84
C MET A 140 6.27 -3.88 -9.42
N LEU A 141 6.18 -3.17 -10.55
CA LEU A 141 7.33 -2.60 -11.24
C LEU A 141 7.15 -1.10 -11.46
N GLY A 142 8.19 -0.32 -11.15
CA GLY A 142 8.21 1.13 -11.36
C GLY A 142 8.51 1.54 -12.80
N GLY A 143 9.00 0.62 -13.63
CA GLY A 143 9.31 0.86 -15.05
C GLY A 143 10.71 0.38 -15.45
N MET A 144 11.21 0.97 -16.54
CA MET A 144 12.53 0.64 -17.11
C MET A 144 13.44 1.88 -17.06
N PRO A 145 14.78 1.74 -16.96
CA PRO A 145 15.52 0.46 -16.89
C PRO A 145 15.41 -0.20 -15.50
N TRP A 146 15.34 -1.52 -15.51
CA TRP A 146 15.46 -2.32 -14.29
C TRP A 146 16.94 -2.45 -13.88
N PRO A 147 17.32 -2.39 -12.57
CA PRO A 147 16.46 -2.21 -11.38
C PRO A 147 16.29 -0.75 -10.96
N ASP A 148 16.69 0.24 -11.75
CA ASP A 148 16.82 1.65 -11.36
C ASP A 148 15.47 2.30 -11.01
N GLN A 149 14.38 1.78 -11.59
CA GLN A 149 13.02 2.24 -11.32
C GLN A 149 12.32 1.43 -10.22
N GLY A 150 13.02 0.49 -9.61
CA GLY A 150 12.51 -0.30 -8.48
C GLY A 150 11.51 -1.39 -8.84
N GLU A 151 11.46 -2.40 -7.97
CA GLU A 151 10.51 -3.51 -7.98
C GLU A 151 10.11 -3.83 -6.54
N ILE A 152 8.83 -4.08 -6.32
CA ILE A 152 8.26 -4.47 -5.02
C ILE A 152 7.54 -5.80 -5.21
N ASP A 153 8.09 -6.87 -4.65
CA ASP A 153 7.46 -8.17 -4.67
C ASP A 153 6.54 -8.30 -3.46
N ILE A 154 5.23 -8.37 -3.71
CA ILE A 154 4.22 -8.51 -2.66
C ILE A 154 4.18 -9.95 -2.19
N MET A 155 4.23 -10.89 -3.13
CA MET A 155 4.24 -12.32 -2.88
C MET A 155 5.05 -13.04 -3.95
N GLU A 156 6.07 -13.75 -3.52
CA GLU A 156 6.75 -14.77 -4.30
C GLU A 156 6.77 -16.09 -3.53
N ASN A 157 6.54 -17.18 -4.23
CA ASN A 157 6.68 -18.53 -3.70
C ASN A 157 7.47 -19.41 -4.68
N ILE A 158 8.34 -20.25 -4.17
CA ILE A 158 8.96 -21.31 -4.96
C ILE A 158 8.37 -22.65 -4.54
N GLY A 159 7.83 -23.37 -5.52
CA GLY A 159 6.97 -24.52 -5.25
C GLY A 159 7.61 -25.69 -4.50
N ARG A 160 8.98 -25.73 -4.43
CA ARG A 160 9.71 -26.69 -3.57
C ARG A 160 9.64 -26.33 -2.07
N GLU A 161 9.26 -25.08 -1.76
CA GLU A 161 9.08 -24.56 -0.41
C GLU A 161 7.65 -24.07 -0.21
N PRO A 162 6.64 -24.95 -0.34
CA PRO A 162 5.25 -24.55 -0.53
C PRO A 162 4.64 -23.83 0.68
N GLY A 163 5.28 -23.86 1.83
CA GLY A 163 4.88 -23.13 3.05
C GLY A 163 5.57 -21.77 3.22
N ASN A 164 6.46 -21.36 2.31
CA ASN A 164 7.18 -20.10 2.41
C ASN A 164 6.72 -19.10 1.36
N VAL A 165 6.59 -17.81 1.73
CA VAL A 165 6.48 -16.69 0.80
C VAL A 165 7.50 -15.62 1.13
N TYR A 166 7.85 -14.85 0.12
CA TYR A 166 8.86 -13.80 0.19
C TYR A 166 8.24 -12.47 -0.27
N GLY A 167 8.54 -11.42 0.47
CA GLY A 167 8.35 -10.04 0.08
C GLY A 167 9.70 -9.40 -0.12
N THR A 168 9.95 -8.81 -1.28
CA THR A 168 11.29 -8.41 -1.70
C THR A 168 11.28 -6.99 -2.26
N LEU A 169 12.41 -6.31 -2.14
CA LEU A 169 12.70 -5.03 -2.79
C LEU A 169 13.92 -5.15 -3.68
N HIS A 170 13.78 -4.73 -4.94
CA HIS A 170 14.88 -4.57 -5.88
C HIS A 170 15.04 -3.11 -6.27
N GLY A 171 16.29 -2.66 -6.33
CA GLY A 171 16.68 -1.32 -6.75
C GLY A 171 18.17 -1.21 -7.03
N PRO A 172 18.67 -0.01 -7.38
CA PRO A 172 20.08 0.19 -7.71
C PRO A 172 20.98 -0.14 -6.53
N GLY A 173 21.85 -1.15 -6.73
CA GLY A 173 22.77 -1.66 -5.70
C GLY A 173 22.21 -2.77 -4.81
N TYR A 174 20.92 -3.11 -4.92
CA TYR A 174 20.27 -4.18 -4.17
C TYR A 174 19.23 -4.90 -5.04
N SER A 175 19.68 -5.73 -5.97
CA SER A 175 18.80 -6.45 -6.90
C SER A 175 19.28 -7.87 -7.14
N GLY A 176 18.46 -8.73 -7.71
CA GLY A 176 18.75 -10.14 -7.94
C GLY A 176 19.17 -10.84 -6.65
N GLY A 177 20.32 -11.50 -6.64
CA GLY A 177 20.83 -12.21 -5.45
C GLY A 177 21.21 -11.31 -4.26
N SER A 178 21.24 -9.99 -4.44
CA SER A 178 21.51 -8.99 -3.38
C SER A 178 20.26 -8.23 -2.97
N ALA A 179 19.07 -8.65 -3.41
CA ALA A 179 17.80 -8.04 -3.09
C ALA A 179 17.50 -8.09 -1.56
N ILE A 180 16.67 -7.17 -1.10
CA ILE A 180 16.35 -7.05 0.32
C ILE A 180 14.99 -7.69 0.59
N SER A 181 15.00 -8.89 1.18
CA SER A 181 13.81 -9.71 1.37
C SER A 181 13.38 -9.86 2.82
N SER A 182 12.12 -10.22 3.00
CA SER A 182 11.55 -10.79 4.22
C SER A 182 10.82 -12.09 3.86
N ARG A 183 10.81 -13.06 4.77
CA ARG A 183 10.15 -14.35 4.57
C ARG A 183 9.07 -14.58 5.61
N TYR A 184 7.94 -15.15 5.19
CA TYR A 184 6.93 -15.73 6.05
C TYR A 184 6.83 -17.23 5.82
N THR A 185 6.69 -18.00 6.89
CA THR A 185 6.49 -19.46 6.85
C THR A 185 5.16 -19.79 7.52
N LEU A 186 4.28 -20.49 6.81
CA LEU A 186 3.03 -20.99 7.38
C LEU A 186 3.32 -21.92 8.57
N PRO A 187 2.58 -21.78 9.67
CA PRO A 187 2.74 -22.68 10.81
C PRO A 187 2.32 -24.12 10.48
N GLY A 188 2.80 -25.08 11.26
CA GLY A 188 2.34 -26.48 11.19
C GLY A 188 2.67 -27.22 9.90
N GLY A 189 3.61 -26.75 9.08
CA GLY A 189 3.99 -27.43 7.84
C GLY A 189 2.94 -27.33 6.72
N GLN A 190 1.99 -26.40 6.82
CA GLN A 190 0.97 -26.12 5.82
C GLN A 190 1.58 -25.55 4.54
N ALA A 191 0.87 -25.65 3.43
CA ALA A 191 1.26 -25.10 2.15
C ALA A 191 0.24 -24.04 1.67
N PHE A 192 0.73 -22.98 1.03
CA PHE A 192 -0.11 -21.96 0.40
C PHE A 192 -0.98 -22.50 -0.75
N ALA A 193 -0.72 -23.74 -1.16
CA ALA A 193 -1.52 -24.47 -2.13
C ALA A 193 -2.77 -25.15 -1.50
N ASP A 194 -2.88 -25.21 -0.18
CA ASP A 194 -3.96 -25.94 0.49
C ASP A 194 -5.22 -25.06 0.65
N ALA A 195 -5.06 -23.75 0.80
CA ALA A 195 -6.15 -22.79 0.99
C ALA A 195 -5.89 -21.45 0.29
N PHE A 196 -6.89 -20.57 0.26
CA PHE A 196 -6.73 -19.17 -0.11
C PHE A 196 -6.13 -18.40 1.06
N HIS A 197 -5.15 -17.55 0.74
CA HIS A 197 -4.50 -16.63 1.66
C HIS A 197 -4.53 -15.20 1.11
N THR A 198 -4.53 -14.20 1.97
CA THR A 198 -4.36 -12.80 1.58
C THR A 198 -2.89 -12.42 1.65
N PHE A 199 -2.42 -11.78 0.59
CA PHE A 199 -1.08 -11.20 0.50
C PHE A 199 -1.23 -9.71 0.34
N THR A 200 -0.63 -8.95 1.24
CA THR A 200 -0.82 -7.50 1.32
C THR A 200 0.52 -6.80 1.46
N VAL A 201 0.67 -5.68 0.77
CA VAL A 201 1.71 -4.70 1.03
C VAL A 201 1.08 -3.36 1.38
N ASP A 202 1.56 -2.76 2.47
CA ASP A 202 1.35 -1.35 2.81
C ASP A 202 2.59 -0.58 2.37
N TRP A 203 2.44 0.23 1.35
CA TRP A 203 3.50 1.06 0.80
C TRP A 203 3.26 2.52 1.13
N ALA A 204 4.11 3.06 2.01
CA ALA A 204 4.18 4.45 2.44
C ALA A 204 5.44 5.13 1.88
N PRO A 205 5.56 6.48 1.95
CA PRO A 205 6.72 7.22 1.45
C PRO A 205 8.08 6.68 1.89
N ASP A 206 8.20 6.30 3.17
CA ASP A 206 9.45 5.87 3.80
C ASP A 206 9.38 4.45 4.36
N SER A 207 8.42 3.64 3.93
CA SER A 207 8.34 2.24 4.37
C SER A 207 7.46 1.39 3.48
N ILE A 208 7.85 0.14 3.37
CA ILE A 208 7.07 -0.92 2.74
C ILE A 208 6.93 -2.04 3.73
N THR A 209 5.69 -2.48 3.99
CA THR A 209 5.36 -3.46 5.04
C THR A 209 4.52 -4.57 4.43
N TRP A 210 4.90 -5.83 4.64
CA TRP A 210 4.25 -7.01 4.09
C TRP A 210 3.45 -7.77 5.13
N TYR A 211 2.32 -8.33 4.68
CA TYR A 211 1.42 -9.15 5.52
C TYR A 211 0.96 -10.39 4.78
N VAL A 212 0.78 -11.48 5.53
CA VAL A 212 0.03 -12.68 5.12
C VAL A 212 -1.13 -12.85 6.09
N ASP A 213 -2.36 -12.92 5.58
CA ASP A 213 -3.59 -13.06 6.38
C ASP A 213 -3.68 -12.02 7.53
N GLY A 214 -3.25 -10.79 7.26
CA GLY A 214 -3.20 -9.70 8.22
C GLY A 214 -2.02 -9.77 9.21
N ILE A 215 -1.18 -10.80 9.16
CA ILE A 215 0.00 -10.94 10.02
C ILE A 215 1.19 -10.27 9.35
N GLN A 216 1.71 -9.22 9.96
CA GLN A 216 2.93 -8.56 9.49
C GLN A 216 4.14 -9.50 9.61
N TYR A 217 4.91 -9.65 8.53
CA TYR A 217 6.13 -10.45 8.55
C TYR A 217 7.39 -9.72 8.07
N GLY A 218 7.23 -8.56 7.44
CA GLY A 218 8.34 -7.76 6.96
C GLY A 218 8.02 -6.27 6.97
N ARG A 219 9.04 -5.45 7.21
CA ARG A 219 9.00 -4.00 7.00
C ARG A 219 10.39 -3.55 6.58
N LYS A 220 10.46 -2.71 5.55
CA LYS A 220 11.70 -2.09 5.08
C LYS A 220 11.53 -0.58 4.97
N THR A 221 12.62 0.12 5.20
CA THR A 221 12.74 1.58 5.20
C THR A 221 14.02 1.99 4.46
N PRO A 222 14.23 3.26 4.13
CA PRO A 222 15.49 3.73 3.56
C PRO A 222 16.74 3.32 4.38
N ALA A 223 16.61 3.19 5.69
CA ALA A 223 17.71 2.77 6.57
C ALA A 223 18.16 1.32 6.32
N ASP A 224 17.30 0.46 5.80
CA ASP A 224 17.59 -0.95 5.50
C ASP A 224 18.40 -1.12 4.20
N LEU A 225 18.57 -0.05 3.41
CA LEU A 225 19.22 -0.08 2.09
C LEU A 225 20.74 0.10 2.15
N ASN A 226 21.36 0.18 3.34
CA ASN A 226 22.81 0.34 3.53
C ASN A 226 23.42 1.51 2.72
N GLY A 227 22.68 2.63 2.62
CA GLY A 227 23.11 3.84 1.90
C GLY A 227 22.76 3.85 0.41
N ASN A 228 22.15 2.79 -0.14
CA ASN A 228 21.63 2.80 -1.49
C ASN A 228 20.35 3.67 -1.59
N ARG A 229 20.01 4.06 -2.83
CA ARG A 229 18.87 4.95 -3.09
C ARG A 229 17.54 4.24 -2.86
N TRP A 230 16.62 4.89 -2.12
CA TRP A 230 15.20 4.53 -2.06
C TRP A 230 14.53 5.00 -3.35
N VAL A 231 13.97 4.08 -4.12
CA VAL A 231 13.40 4.36 -5.45
C VAL A 231 11.88 4.15 -5.49
N TYR A 232 11.24 3.97 -4.35
CA TYR A 232 9.82 3.67 -4.24
C TYR A 232 9.03 4.95 -3.94
N ASP A 233 9.08 5.94 -4.85
CA ASP A 233 8.53 7.28 -4.69
C ASP A 233 7.78 7.79 -5.94
N HIS A 234 7.48 6.90 -6.88
CA HIS A 234 6.77 7.17 -8.13
C HIS A 234 5.77 6.03 -8.44
N PRO A 235 4.91 6.16 -9.48
CA PRO A 235 3.89 5.14 -9.75
C PRO A 235 4.47 3.78 -10.14
N PHE A 236 3.93 2.71 -9.54
CA PHE A 236 4.19 1.31 -9.89
C PHE A 236 2.92 0.68 -10.43
N PHE A 237 3.06 -0.23 -11.39
CA PHE A 237 1.99 -1.09 -11.91
C PHE A 237 2.16 -2.52 -11.39
N MET A 238 1.04 -3.24 -11.29
CA MET A 238 1.00 -4.61 -10.77
C MET A 238 1.25 -5.65 -11.87
N ILE A 239 1.86 -6.76 -11.47
CA ILE A 239 2.10 -7.93 -12.31
C ILE A 239 1.75 -9.19 -11.52
N MET A 240 1.17 -10.20 -12.21
CA MET A 240 0.96 -11.54 -11.66
C MET A 240 1.27 -12.60 -12.70
N ASN A 241 1.91 -13.69 -12.28
CA ASN A 241 2.31 -14.77 -13.18
C ASN A 241 2.59 -16.09 -12.45
N ILE A 242 2.68 -17.16 -13.23
CA ILE A 242 3.38 -18.38 -12.81
C ILE A 242 4.56 -18.58 -13.76
N ALA A 243 5.79 -18.44 -13.26
CA ALA A 243 6.98 -18.87 -13.98
C ALA A 243 7.22 -20.38 -13.80
N VAL A 244 7.88 -21.00 -14.74
CA VAL A 244 8.25 -22.40 -14.74
C VAL A 244 9.76 -22.51 -14.96
N GLY A 245 10.48 -23.08 -14.00
CA GLY A 245 11.93 -23.12 -14.03
C GLY A 245 12.59 -21.78 -13.74
N GLY A 246 13.89 -21.76 -13.74
CA GLY A 246 14.70 -20.58 -13.49
C GLY A 246 15.78 -20.82 -12.44
N HIS A 247 16.65 -19.83 -12.29
CA HIS A 247 17.80 -19.96 -11.38
C HIS A 247 17.39 -20.17 -9.92
N TRP A 248 16.39 -19.44 -9.46
CA TRP A 248 15.98 -19.48 -8.05
C TRP A 248 15.07 -20.67 -7.73
N PRO A 249 13.94 -20.91 -8.43
CA PRO A 249 13.06 -22.04 -8.13
C PRO A 249 13.70 -23.39 -8.50
N GLY A 250 14.74 -23.39 -9.32
CA GLY A 250 15.24 -24.58 -10.00
C GLY A 250 14.30 -24.99 -11.15
N TYR A 251 14.51 -26.18 -11.69
CA TYR A 251 13.73 -26.67 -12.84
C TYR A 251 12.74 -27.74 -12.40
N PRO A 252 11.60 -27.88 -13.12
CA PRO A 252 10.69 -29.00 -12.92
C PRO A 252 11.39 -30.34 -13.05
N ASP A 253 11.01 -31.30 -12.24
CA ASP A 253 11.50 -32.67 -12.25
C ASP A 253 10.36 -33.69 -12.36
N ALA A 254 10.64 -34.97 -12.15
CA ALA A 254 9.63 -36.02 -12.24
C ALA A 254 8.50 -35.92 -11.19
N SER A 255 8.72 -35.17 -10.11
CA SER A 255 7.73 -34.94 -9.07
C SER A 255 6.77 -33.78 -9.41
N THR A 256 7.11 -32.95 -10.40
CA THR A 256 6.31 -31.79 -10.77
C THR A 256 5.14 -32.21 -11.67
N THR A 257 3.95 -32.13 -11.14
CA THR A 257 2.71 -32.40 -11.90
C THR A 257 2.26 -31.15 -12.65
N PHE A 258 1.64 -31.37 -13.83
CA PHE A 258 1.00 -30.31 -14.62
C PHE A 258 -0.42 -30.75 -14.99
N PRO A 259 -1.38 -29.79 -15.17
CA PRO A 259 -1.21 -28.35 -15.02
C PRO A 259 -1.04 -27.91 -13.57
N GLN A 260 -0.38 -26.78 -13.37
CA GLN A 260 -0.32 -26.07 -12.08
C GLN A 260 -1.14 -24.79 -12.18
N GLN A 261 -1.92 -24.48 -11.15
CA GLN A 261 -2.89 -23.39 -11.19
C GLN A 261 -2.72 -22.46 -9.98
N MET A 262 -2.74 -21.17 -10.24
CA MET A 262 -2.94 -20.12 -9.25
C MET A 262 -4.36 -19.58 -9.40
N LEU A 263 -5.15 -19.68 -8.35
CA LEU A 263 -6.49 -19.11 -8.30
C LEU A 263 -6.40 -17.73 -7.62
N VAL A 264 -6.96 -16.72 -8.25
CA VAL A 264 -6.99 -15.35 -7.74
C VAL A 264 -8.44 -14.94 -7.53
N ASP A 265 -8.84 -14.76 -6.27
CA ASP A 265 -10.21 -14.37 -5.87
C ASP A 265 -10.44 -12.88 -6.15
N TYR A 266 -9.49 -12.03 -5.73
CA TYR A 266 -9.52 -10.60 -6.03
C TYR A 266 -8.13 -9.98 -6.03
N VAL A 267 -8.04 -8.82 -6.67
CA VAL A 267 -6.97 -7.83 -6.45
C VAL A 267 -7.63 -6.50 -6.12
N ARG A 268 -7.19 -5.87 -5.03
CA ARG A 268 -7.73 -4.59 -4.55
C ARG A 268 -6.60 -3.64 -4.20
N VAL A 269 -6.79 -2.37 -4.56
CA VAL A 269 -5.84 -1.30 -4.25
C VAL A 269 -6.58 -0.17 -3.57
N TRP A 270 -6.04 0.26 -2.44
CA TRP A 270 -6.56 1.42 -1.70
C TRP A 270 -5.51 2.52 -1.68
N ALA A 271 -5.99 3.76 -1.66
CA ALA A 271 -5.13 4.88 -1.35
C ALA A 271 -4.47 4.69 0.02
N TRP A 272 -3.26 5.19 0.17
CA TRP A 272 -2.63 5.23 1.48
C TRP A 272 -3.46 6.12 2.41
N ASN A 273 -3.95 5.55 3.53
CA ASN A 273 -4.61 6.34 4.55
C ASN A 273 -3.55 6.90 5.49
N THR A 274 -3.25 8.17 5.34
CA THR A 274 -2.33 8.88 6.22
C THR A 274 -2.98 9.19 7.57
N GLY A 275 -3.42 8.15 8.27
CA GLY A 275 -3.73 8.26 9.69
C GLY A 275 -2.48 8.66 10.47
N GLY A 276 -1.94 9.86 10.21
CA GLY A 276 -0.79 10.42 10.91
C GLY A 276 0.55 10.38 10.18
N GLY A 277 0.62 10.80 8.88
CA GLY A 277 1.91 11.00 8.20
C GLY A 277 1.70 11.16 6.69
N GLY A 278 1.71 12.38 6.20
CA GLY A 278 1.22 12.81 4.90
C GLY A 278 1.78 12.10 3.68
N ASN A 279 0.90 11.92 2.69
CA ASN A 279 1.27 11.69 1.31
C ASN A 279 0.77 12.84 0.41
N PRO A 280 1.56 13.27 -0.56
CA PRO A 280 1.15 14.31 -1.51
C PRO A 280 0.20 13.74 -2.58
N GLY A 281 -1.08 14.10 -2.47
CA GLY A 281 -1.99 14.11 -3.61
C GLY A 281 -3.06 13.05 -3.70
N THR A 282 -3.95 12.89 -2.67
CA THR A 282 -5.36 12.53 -2.87
C THR A 282 -6.15 12.80 -1.57
N GLY A 283 -7.08 13.74 -1.61
CA GLY A 283 -8.21 13.78 -0.65
C GLY A 283 -8.01 14.45 0.71
N ASN A 284 -6.83 14.90 1.09
CA ASN A 284 -6.57 15.59 2.36
C ASN A 284 -6.23 17.08 2.21
N GLN A 285 -6.31 17.62 1.02
CA GLN A 285 -6.12 19.05 0.82
C GLN A 285 -7.43 19.79 1.10
N ILE A 286 -7.32 20.95 1.74
CA ILE A 286 -8.42 21.89 1.87
C ILE A 286 -8.17 23.00 0.84
N VAL A 287 -8.96 22.96 -0.24
CA VAL A 287 -8.80 23.84 -1.39
C VAL A 287 -9.83 24.95 -1.35
N GLY A 288 -9.37 26.18 -1.52
CA GLY A 288 -10.20 27.40 -1.51
C GLY A 288 -10.06 28.24 -2.77
N ILE A 289 -10.24 29.55 -2.58
CA ILE A 289 -10.18 30.56 -3.64
C ILE A 289 -8.92 30.42 -4.50
N GLY A 290 -9.05 30.60 -5.80
CA GLY A 290 -7.93 30.48 -6.76
C GLY A 290 -7.37 29.07 -6.91
N ASN A 291 -8.11 28.01 -6.49
CA ASN A 291 -7.64 26.63 -6.42
C ASN A 291 -6.36 26.46 -5.58
N LYS A 292 -6.19 27.30 -4.56
CA LYS A 292 -5.07 27.23 -3.63
C LYS A 292 -5.41 26.34 -2.43
N CYS A 293 -4.39 25.69 -1.86
CA CYS A 293 -4.50 24.84 -0.68
C CYS A 293 -4.18 25.62 0.60
N ILE A 294 -4.89 25.30 1.70
CA ILE A 294 -4.45 25.71 3.05
C ILE A 294 -3.06 25.11 3.29
N ASP A 295 -2.12 25.96 3.69
CA ASP A 295 -0.70 25.63 3.78
C ASP A 295 -0.05 26.14 5.07
N ILE A 296 0.86 25.34 5.59
CA ILE A 296 1.74 25.73 6.71
C ILE A 296 3.02 26.32 6.13
N PRO A 297 3.27 27.64 6.27
CA PRO A 297 4.42 28.31 5.66
C PRO A 297 5.75 27.61 5.94
N GLY A 298 6.49 27.26 4.87
CA GLY A 298 7.79 26.61 4.98
C GLY A 298 7.77 25.27 5.70
N ALA A 299 6.61 24.61 5.80
CA ALA A 299 6.39 23.39 6.59
C ALA A 299 6.88 23.56 8.05
N ASN A 300 6.78 24.77 8.61
CA ASN A 300 7.23 25.06 9.98
C ASN A 300 6.17 24.61 11.01
N PRO A 301 6.40 23.54 11.81
CA PRO A 301 5.44 23.02 12.75
C PRO A 301 5.44 23.77 14.11
N ALA A 302 6.11 24.91 14.21
CA ALA A 302 6.15 25.68 15.46
C ALA A 302 4.75 26.19 15.83
N ASP A 303 4.42 26.12 17.12
CA ASP A 303 3.17 26.67 17.64
C ASP A 303 3.05 28.17 17.35
N GLY A 304 1.89 28.60 16.88
CA GLY A 304 1.65 29.98 16.48
C GLY A 304 1.96 30.29 15.01
N THR A 305 2.42 29.30 14.23
CA THR A 305 2.63 29.49 12.79
C THR A 305 1.31 29.81 12.11
N GLN A 306 1.14 31.04 11.62
CA GLN A 306 -0.06 31.49 10.94
C GLN A 306 -0.19 30.83 9.57
N LEU A 307 -1.36 30.22 9.30
CA LEU A 307 -1.68 29.56 8.05
C LEU A 307 -1.84 30.55 6.88
N GLN A 308 -1.63 30.04 5.69
CA GLN A 308 -1.74 30.75 4.42
C GLN A 308 -2.42 29.89 3.37
N ILE A 309 -2.65 30.46 2.17
CA ILE A 309 -2.91 29.68 0.98
C ILE A 309 -1.65 29.65 0.11
N TRP A 310 -1.46 28.52 -0.59
CA TRP A 310 -0.35 28.32 -1.52
C TRP A 310 -0.79 27.42 -2.68
N ASP A 311 -0.04 27.42 -3.79
CA ASP A 311 -0.26 26.45 -4.86
C ASP A 311 -0.31 25.04 -4.25
N CYS A 312 -1.30 24.25 -4.65
CA CYS A 312 -1.41 22.88 -4.19
C CYS A 312 -0.21 22.07 -4.70
N ASN A 313 0.65 21.63 -3.79
CA ASN A 313 1.90 20.94 -4.11
C ASN A 313 1.99 19.56 -3.44
N GLY A 314 0.93 19.15 -2.72
CA GLY A 314 0.83 17.84 -2.11
C GLY A 314 1.79 17.56 -0.95
N THR A 315 2.46 18.56 -0.40
CA THR A 315 3.37 18.39 0.75
C THR A 315 2.61 18.15 2.06
N ALA A 316 3.31 17.67 3.08
CA ALA A 316 2.77 17.49 4.43
C ALA A 316 2.19 18.79 5.02
N ALA A 317 2.70 19.95 4.61
CA ALA A 317 2.21 21.27 5.00
C ALA A 317 0.79 21.59 4.51
N GLN A 318 0.29 20.82 3.55
CA GLN A 318 -1.04 20.98 2.94
C GLN A 318 -1.95 19.79 3.18
N SER A 319 -1.48 18.79 3.94
CA SER A 319 -2.22 17.55 4.23
C SER A 319 -2.99 17.68 5.54
N TRP A 320 -4.31 17.83 5.45
CA TRP A 320 -5.20 18.13 6.56
C TRP A 320 -6.16 16.98 6.85
N THR A 321 -6.22 16.53 8.09
CA THR A 321 -7.12 15.47 8.56
C THR A 321 -8.19 16.05 9.49
N PHE A 322 -9.46 15.71 9.24
CA PHE A 322 -10.56 16.04 10.12
C PHE A 322 -10.79 14.90 11.13
N THR A 323 -10.57 15.15 12.41
CA THR A 323 -10.68 14.13 13.46
C THR A 323 -11.25 14.73 14.74
N GLY A 324 -12.38 14.20 15.22
CA GLY A 324 -13.01 14.64 16.48
C GLY A 324 -13.31 16.14 16.54
N GLY A 325 -13.75 16.73 15.41
CA GLY A 325 -14.03 18.17 15.28
C GLY A 325 -12.78 19.03 15.09
N THR A 326 -11.56 18.47 15.12
CA THR A 326 -10.32 19.20 14.86
C THR A 326 -9.83 18.98 13.43
N VAL A 327 -9.11 19.97 12.87
CA VAL A 327 -8.43 19.92 11.57
C VAL A 327 -6.94 19.90 11.82
N ARG A 328 -6.25 18.81 11.41
CA ARG A 328 -4.88 18.54 11.81
C ARG A 328 -3.94 18.40 10.62
N ALA A 329 -2.73 18.92 10.76
CA ALA A 329 -1.60 18.68 9.85
C ALA A 329 -0.29 18.67 10.63
N MET A 330 0.70 17.88 10.21
CA MET A 330 2.03 17.78 10.80
C MET A 330 2.02 17.57 12.33
N GLY A 331 1.03 16.81 12.85
CA GLY A 331 0.89 16.54 14.29
C GLY A 331 0.35 17.72 15.12
N LYS A 332 -0.08 18.80 14.47
CA LYS A 332 -0.66 20.00 15.09
C LYS A 332 -2.13 20.17 14.72
N CYS A 333 -2.85 20.98 15.50
CA CYS A 333 -4.22 21.36 15.23
C CYS A 333 -4.31 22.77 14.64
N MET A 334 -5.18 22.97 13.64
CA MET A 334 -5.65 24.30 13.26
C MET A 334 -6.31 24.97 14.46
N ASP A 335 -6.04 26.25 14.65
CA ASP A 335 -6.39 26.96 15.87
C ASP A 335 -6.67 28.44 15.57
N VAL A 336 -7.64 29.00 16.28
CA VAL A 336 -7.85 30.45 16.28
C VAL A 336 -6.96 31.06 17.34
N ALA A 337 -6.03 31.90 16.95
CA ALA A 337 -5.05 32.50 17.83
C ALA A 337 -5.69 33.12 19.09
N ASN A 338 -5.14 32.77 20.26
CA ASN A 338 -5.59 33.19 21.58
C ASN A 338 -7.06 32.87 21.90
N GLY A 339 -7.69 31.93 21.18
CA GLY A 339 -9.12 31.61 21.34
C GLY A 339 -10.04 32.80 21.02
N SER A 340 -9.56 33.75 20.20
CA SER A 340 -10.28 34.97 19.86
C SER A 340 -11.52 34.68 19.03
N THR A 341 -12.62 35.39 19.29
CA THR A 341 -13.83 35.37 18.48
C THR A 341 -13.98 36.60 17.60
N ALA A 342 -12.97 37.49 17.58
CA ALA A 342 -12.98 38.73 16.79
C ALA A 342 -12.70 38.49 15.33
N ASN A 343 -13.30 39.33 14.43
CA ASN A 343 -12.90 39.38 13.03
C ASN A 343 -11.40 39.77 12.94
N GLY A 344 -10.67 39.12 12.01
CA GLY A 344 -9.25 39.32 11.79
C GLY A 344 -8.32 38.51 12.69
N ALA A 345 -8.87 37.69 13.62
CA ALA A 345 -8.05 36.78 14.40
C ALA A 345 -7.29 35.80 13.49
N ASN A 346 -6.00 35.60 13.74
CA ASN A 346 -5.19 34.70 12.92
C ASN A 346 -5.66 33.24 13.05
N ILE A 347 -5.65 32.53 11.92
CA ILE A 347 -5.75 31.08 11.92
C ILE A 347 -4.32 30.54 11.86
N GLN A 348 -3.96 29.70 12.81
CA GLN A 348 -2.61 29.19 13.03
C GLN A 348 -2.61 27.70 13.30
N ILE A 349 -1.43 27.10 13.53
CA ILE A 349 -1.31 25.76 14.11
C ILE A 349 -0.71 25.84 15.50
N VAL A 350 -1.17 24.98 16.40
CA VAL A 350 -0.60 24.75 17.73
C VAL A 350 -0.73 23.29 18.15
N GLY A 351 -0.06 22.88 19.23
CA GLY A 351 -0.27 21.57 19.83
C GLY A 351 -1.75 21.31 20.10
N CYS A 352 -2.27 20.12 19.74
CA CYS A 352 -3.66 19.77 19.96
C CYS A 352 -3.97 19.67 21.46
N ASN A 353 -4.92 20.47 21.95
CA ASN A 353 -5.28 20.58 23.36
C ASN A 353 -6.79 20.41 23.64
N GLY A 354 -7.59 20.22 22.57
CA GLY A 354 -9.04 20.01 22.66
C GLY A 354 -9.89 21.27 22.93
N ASN A 355 -9.27 22.46 22.98
CA ASN A 355 -9.98 23.71 23.21
C ASN A 355 -10.97 24.04 22.07
N PRO A 356 -12.07 24.79 22.34
CA PRO A 356 -13.02 25.23 21.34
C PRO A 356 -12.41 26.02 20.17
N ALA A 357 -11.29 26.72 20.39
CA ALA A 357 -10.52 27.41 19.34
C ALA A 357 -9.98 26.46 18.26
N GLN A 358 -9.89 25.15 18.54
CA GLN A 358 -9.40 24.12 17.64
C GLN A 358 -10.52 23.30 16.97
N GLN A 359 -11.77 23.65 17.24
CA GLN A 359 -12.92 22.97 16.65
C GLN A 359 -13.32 23.66 15.37
N PHE A 360 -13.44 22.89 14.29
CA PHE A 360 -13.85 23.38 12.97
C PHE A 360 -14.80 22.39 12.30
N VAL A 361 -15.80 22.93 11.61
CA VAL A 361 -16.78 22.17 10.83
C VAL A 361 -16.76 22.66 9.40
N LEU A 362 -16.53 21.78 8.46
CA LEU A 362 -16.73 22.08 7.03
C LEU A 362 -18.18 21.78 6.67
N SER A 363 -18.94 22.84 6.39
CA SER A 363 -20.35 22.73 6.05
C SER A 363 -20.56 22.17 4.63
N ALA A 364 -21.76 21.66 4.35
CA ALA A 364 -22.14 21.23 2.99
C ALA A 364 -22.09 22.39 1.96
N ALA A 365 -22.22 23.65 2.44
CA ALA A 365 -22.10 24.85 1.61
C ALA A 365 -20.64 25.27 1.36
N GLY A 366 -19.67 24.52 1.90
CA GLY A 366 -18.24 24.78 1.74
C GLY A 366 -17.67 25.79 2.74
N ASP A 367 -18.37 26.17 3.80
CA ASP A 367 -17.83 27.05 4.82
C ASP A 367 -17.06 26.25 5.87
N LEU A 368 -15.81 26.62 6.15
CA LEU A 368 -15.01 26.07 7.23
C LEU A 368 -15.21 26.96 8.46
N VAL A 369 -16.07 26.51 9.39
CA VAL A 369 -16.59 27.32 10.51
C VAL A 369 -15.93 26.91 11.81
N ASN A 370 -15.50 27.89 12.62
CA ASN A 370 -15.20 27.69 14.04
C ASN A 370 -16.50 27.89 14.84
N PRO A 371 -17.06 26.83 15.50
CA PRO A 371 -18.36 26.93 16.19
C PRO A 371 -18.34 27.88 17.39
N GLN A 372 -17.19 28.02 18.10
CA GLN A 372 -17.09 28.93 19.25
C GLN A 372 -17.33 30.38 18.87
N ALA A 373 -16.75 30.79 17.74
CA ALA A 373 -16.89 32.14 17.24
C ALA A 373 -18.11 32.34 16.34
N ASN A 374 -18.73 31.24 15.85
CA ASN A 374 -19.71 31.22 14.77
C ASN A 374 -19.20 32.02 13.54
N LYS A 375 -17.95 31.80 13.15
CA LYS A 375 -17.26 32.50 12.07
C LYS A 375 -16.49 31.55 11.18
N CYS A 376 -16.20 32.02 9.95
CA CYS A 376 -15.57 31.27 8.89
C CYS A 376 -14.05 31.52 8.82
N VAL A 377 -13.32 30.48 8.44
CA VAL A 377 -11.94 30.62 7.95
C VAL A 377 -11.99 31.37 6.64
N ASP A 378 -11.26 32.46 6.58
CA ASP A 378 -11.31 33.48 5.52
C ASP A 378 -9.91 33.76 5.00
N VAL A 379 -9.77 33.88 3.67
CA VAL A 379 -8.53 34.35 3.06
C VAL A 379 -8.55 35.88 3.08
N ARG A 380 -7.57 36.48 3.78
CA ARG A 380 -7.47 37.92 3.94
C ARG A 380 -7.46 38.64 2.60
N ASP A 381 -8.20 39.73 2.52
CA ASP A 381 -8.31 40.61 1.35
C ASP A 381 -8.81 39.91 0.08
N ARG A 382 -9.42 38.74 0.17
CA ARG A 382 -9.85 37.90 -0.95
C ARG A 382 -8.70 37.60 -1.94
N SER A 383 -7.48 37.60 -1.43
CA SER A 383 -6.28 37.39 -2.25
C SER A 383 -6.21 35.94 -2.76
N THR A 384 -5.77 35.77 -4.00
CA THR A 384 -5.43 34.47 -4.59
C THR A 384 -3.93 34.26 -4.69
N ALA A 385 -3.12 35.18 -4.15
CA ALA A 385 -1.66 35.09 -4.20
C ALA A 385 -1.14 34.04 -3.22
N ASN A 386 -0.05 33.35 -3.59
CA ASN A 386 0.68 32.49 -2.67
C ASN A 386 1.16 33.31 -1.45
N GLY A 387 0.96 32.76 -0.26
CA GLY A 387 1.31 33.41 0.99
C GLY A 387 0.21 34.27 1.62
N ALA A 388 -0.94 34.44 0.96
CA ALA A 388 -2.08 35.15 1.55
C ALA A 388 -2.55 34.46 2.85
N LYS A 389 -2.68 35.23 3.92
CA LYS A 389 -2.87 34.72 5.27
C LYS A 389 -4.34 34.40 5.55
N LEU A 390 -4.53 33.41 6.41
CA LEU A 390 -5.85 33.02 6.89
C LEU A 390 -6.21 33.77 8.18
N GLN A 391 -7.47 34.13 8.27
CA GLN A 391 -8.07 34.79 9.42
C GLN A 391 -9.44 34.21 9.74
N LEU A 392 -9.96 34.54 10.91
CA LEU A 392 -11.35 34.32 11.28
C LEU A 392 -12.17 35.54 10.85
N TRP A 393 -13.32 35.32 10.20
CA TRP A 393 -14.19 36.43 9.76
C TRP A 393 -15.66 36.01 9.76
N GLU A 394 -16.58 36.98 9.90
CA GLU A 394 -17.99 36.71 9.69
C GLU A 394 -18.25 35.95 8.39
N CYS A 395 -19.12 34.93 8.45
CA CYS A 395 -19.46 34.14 7.26
C CYS A 395 -20.30 34.98 6.31
N THR A 396 -19.70 35.45 5.24
CA THR A 396 -20.34 36.27 4.20
C THR A 396 -20.77 35.48 2.98
N GLY A 397 -20.34 34.21 2.90
CA GLY A 397 -20.53 33.36 1.73
C GLY A 397 -19.64 33.71 0.53
N GLY A 398 -18.68 34.63 0.70
CA GLY A 398 -17.72 35.03 -0.33
C GLY A 398 -16.80 33.87 -0.75
N ALA A 399 -16.27 33.92 -1.98
CA ALA A 399 -15.40 32.88 -2.52
C ALA A 399 -14.14 32.62 -1.67
N ASN A 400 -13.66 33.62 -0.93
CA ASN A 400 -12.50 33.53 -0.03
C ASN A 400 -12.81 32.81 1.31
N GLN A 401 -14.04 32.36 1.51
CA GLN A 401 -14.51 31.59 2.66
C GLN A 401 -15.00 30.19 2.26
N LYS A 402 -14.94 29.87 0.94
CA LYS A 402 -15.40 28.60 0.42
C LYS A 402 -14.24 27.63 0.27
N TRP A 403 -14.41 26.48 0.89
CA TRP A 403 -13.43 25.43 0.97
C TRP A 403 -14.03 24.09 0.56
N ARG A 404 -13.22 23.25 -0.05
CA ARG A 404 -13.57 21.87 -0.38
C ARG A 404 -12.42 20.94 -0.02
N ARG A 405 -12.73 19.72 0.27
CA ARG A 405 -11.73 18.65 0.38
C ARG A 405 -11.40 18.14 -1.03
N ALA A 406 -10.13 17.91 -1.32
CA ALA A 406 -9.65 17.43 -2.61
C ALA A 406 -8.57 16.37 -2.43
#